data_4b0aceb53f6d3d71a3385dccffa53c53
#
_entry.id   4b0aceb53f6d3d71a3385dccffa53c53
#
_cell.length_a   1.000
_cell.length_b   1.000
_cell.length_c   1.000
_cell.angle_alpha   90.00
_cell.angle_beta   90.00
_cell.angle_gamma   90.00
#
_symmetry.space_group_name_H-M   'P 1'
#
loop_
_entity.id
_entity.type
_entity.pdbx_description
1 polymer ?
#
loop_
_entity_poly.entity_id
_entity_poly.type
_entity_poly.pdbx_seq_one_letter_code
_entity_poly.pdbx_strand_id
1 'polypeptide(L)'
;MKKMLMMLGVAAALLTTGCVSTPIPPMDRRVTVAPNLGSSLYVTDVRCTKGSSAFYTFQANVVNNCSGELWVEYKVVWVNAEGMALNPNAVWEKTAIMAHEIKALQYTAPSAEAVDMLFYVRRLVQ
;
A
#
# COMPACT_ATOMS: atom_id res chain seq x y z
N MET A 1 -3.46 43.63 36.89
CA MET A 1 -3.47 43.19 36.43
C MET A 1 -3.41 42.15 36.01
N LYS A 2 -3.48 41.76 35.79
CA LYS A 2 -3.43 41.01 35.29
C LYS A 2 -3.48 40.05 34.76
N LYS A 3 -3.44 39.62 34.48
CA LYS A 3 -3.40 38.89 33.88
C LYS A 3 -3.33 37.88 33.42
N MET A 4 -3.32 37.51 33.31
CA MET A 4 -3.19 36.73 32.77
C MET A 4 -3.18 35.77 32.45
N LEU A 5 -3.24 35.33 32.20
CA LEU A 5 -3.15 34.47 31.72
C LEU A 5 -3.14 33.51 31.30
N MET A 6 -3.13 33.08 30.97
CA MET A 6 -3.04 32.27 30.45
C MET A 6 -3.03 31.39 30.00
N MET A 7 -3.02 30.93 29.59
CA MET A 7 -2.96 30.14 28.97
C MET A 7 -2.82 29.21 28.78
N LEU A 8 -2.88 28.73 28.48
CA LEU A 8 -2.68 27.92 28.14
C LEU A 8 -2.67 26.96 27.67
N GLY A 9 -2.77 26.53 27.24
CA GLY A 9 -2.74 25.76 26.73
C GLY A 9 -2.74 24.79 26.35
N VAL A 10 -2.76 24.40 25.97
CA VAL A 10 -2.74 23.64 25.43
C VAL A 10 -2.60 22.72 24.91
N ALA A 11 -2.54 22.36 24.61
CA ALA A 11 -2.43 21.73 24.01
C ALA A 11 -2.23 20.63 23.74
N ALA A 12 -2.12 20.21 23.61
CA ALA A 12 -1.87 19.32 23.41
C ALA A 12 -2.12 18.30 22.89
N ALA A 13 -2.30 17.87 22.87
CA ALA A 13 -2.68 16.95 22.48
C ALA A 13 -2.37 16.25 21.59
N LEU A 14 -2.36 15.97 21.28
CA LEU A 14 -2.12 15.45 20.41
C LEU A 14 -1.61 14.40 20.38
N LEU A 15 -1.49 13.87 20.72
CA LEU A 15 -1.00 12.90 20.71
C LEU A 15 -1.38 11.95 20.10
N THR A 16 -1.69 11.89 19.36
CA THR A 16 -2.06 11.03 18.68
C THR A 16 -1.20 10.14 18.42
N THR A 17 -1.26 9.21 18.53
CA THR A 17 -0.54 8.29 18.18
C THR A 17 -1.02 7.68 17.09
N GLY A 18 -1.70 8.10 16.31
CA GLY A 18 -2.21 7.44 15.18
C GLY A 18 -1.16 7.10 14.19
N CYS A 19 -1.50 6.26 13.26
CA CYS A 19 -0.63 5.91 12.18
C CYS A 19 -0.64 6.94 11.08
N VAL A 20 -1.53 7.91 11.14
CA VAL A 20 -1.69 8.81 10.04
C VAL A 20 -1.25 10.16 10.37
N SER A 21 -0.26 10.63 9.74
CA SER A 21 0.16 12.00 9.91
C SER A 21 -0.04 12.80 8.64
N THR A 22 -0.28 12.17 7.52
CA THR A 22 -0.44 12.88 6.25
C THR A 22 -1.61 12.31 5.48
N PRO A 23 -2.23 13.11 4.63
CA PRO A 23 -3.29 12.60 3.77
C PRO A 23 -2.76 11.52 2.85
N ILE A 24 -3.61 10.55 2.54
CA ILE A 24 -3.28 9.48 1.64
C ILE A 24 -3.56 9.94 0.20
N PRO A 25 -2.60 9.79 -0.71
CA PRO A 25 -2.85 10.15 -2.10
C PRO A 25 -3.88 9.19 -2.72
N PRO A 26 -4.53 9.60 -3.82
CA PRO A 26 -5.45 8.72 -4.51
C PRO A 26 -4.76 7.43 -4.93
N MET A 27 -5.46 6.31 -4.80
CA MET A 27 -4.92 5.01 -5.17
C MET A 27 -5.19 4.71 -6.63
N ASP A 28 -4.26 3.98 -7.24
CA ASP A 28 -4.47 3.43 -8.56
C ASP A 28 -5.64 2.45 -8.48
N ARG A 29 -6.50 2.43 -9.51
CA ARG A 29 -7.70 1.59 -9.51
C ARG A 29 -7.38 0.10 -9.48
N ARG A 30 -6.16 -0.28 -9.78
CA ARG A 30 -5.73 -1.68 -9.75
C ARG A 30 -5.39 -2.15 -8.34
N VAL A 31 -5.33 -1.22 -7.39
CA VAL A 31 -4.92 -1.51 -6.02
C VAL A 31 -6.13 -1.58 -5.11
N THR A 32 -6.21 -2.63 -4.32
CA THR A 32 -7.22 -2.78 -3.29
C THR A 32 -6.53 -2.91 -1.94
N VAL A 33 -6.75 -1.94 -1.07
CA VAL A 33 -6.23 -1.97 0.29
C VAL A 33 -7.38 -2.36 1.21
N ALA A 34 -7.20 -3.42 1.98
CA ALA A 34 -8.26 -3.91 2.86
C ALA A 34 -8.63 -2.87 3.91
N PRO A 35 -9.91 -2.82 4.31
CA PRO A 35 -10.36 -1.84 5.31
C PRO A 35 -9.62 -1.91 6.63
N ASN A 36 -9.09 -3.08 7.01
CA ASN A 36 -8.39 -3.22 8.29
C ASN A 36 -7.03 -2.52 8.30
N LEU A 37 -6.57 -2.01 7.16
CA LEU A 37 -5.37 -1.17 7.11
C LEU A 37 -5.73 0.30 7.28
N GLY A 38 -6.96 0.67 6.93
CA GLY A 38 -7.39 2.07 7.02
C GLY A 38 -6.42 2.98 6.28
N SER A 39 -5.92 3.98 6.98
CA SER A 39 -4.94 4.91 6.42
C SER A 39 -3.53 4.60 6.87
N SER A 40 -3.30 3.40 7.44
CA SER A 40 -1.98 3.00 7.92
C SER A 40 -1.00 2.75 6.77
N LEU A 41 -1.51 2.46 5.59
CA LEU A 41 -0.69 2.08 4.46
C LEU A 41 -1.29 2.61 3.18
N TYR A 42 -0.44 3.01 2.25
CA TYR A 42 -0.92 3.35 0.91
C TYR A 42 0.09 2.85 -0.12
N VAL A 43 -0.36 2.81 -1.37
CA VAL A 43 0.45 2.29 -2.48
C VAL A 43 0.56 3.38 -3.53
N THR A 44 1.78 3.65 -3.98
CA THR A 44 2.05 4.69 -4.97
C THR A 44 2.90 4.14 -6.10
N ASP A 45 3.02 4.93 -7.16
CA ASP A 45 3.89 4.62 -8.30
C ASP A 45 3.61 3.25 -8.88
N VAL A 46 2.33 2.95 -9.05
CA VAL A 46 1.90 1.69 -9.64
C VAL A 46 2.11 1.74 -11.14
N ARG A 47 2.87 0.78 -11.65
CA ARG A 47 3.15 0.70 -13.08
C ARG A 47 3.05 -0.74 -13.53
N CYS A 48 2.52 -0.95 -14.70
CA CYS A 48 2.52 -2.24 -15.35
C CYS A 48 2.99 -2.00 -16.77
N THR A 49 4.24 -2.31 -17.04
CA THR A 49 4.87 -1.95 -18.30
C THR A 49 5.50 -3.15 -18.97
N LYS A 50 5.57 -3.09 -20.30
CA LYS A 50 6.19 -4.13 -21.09
C LYS A 50 7.41 -3.50 -21.76
N GLY A 51 8.58 -3.78 -21.23
CA GLY A 51 9.80 -3.25 -21.77
C GLY A 51 10.21 -3.98 -23.03
N SER A 52 11.51 -4.29 -23.14
CA SER A 52 12.02 -5.06 -24.27
C SER A 52 11.68 -6.54 -24.15
N SER A 53 11.16 -6.96 -23.00
CA SER A 53 10.75 -8.33 -22.76
C SER A 53 9.35 -8.59 -23.34
N ALA A 54 9.02 -9.85 -23.57
CA ALA A 54 7.68 -10.25 -24.00
C ALA A 54 6.68 -10.17 -22.84
N PHE A 55 7.15 -9.99 -21.60
CA PHE A 55 6.30 -10.05 -20.42
C PHE A 55 6.17 -8.69 -19.79
N TYR A 56 4.98 -8.41 -19.23
CA TYR A 56 4.78 -7.20 -18.45
C TYR A 56 5.46 -7.32 -17.10
N THR A 57 5.89 -6.18 -16.58
CA THR A 57 6.44 -6.07 -15.24
C THR A 57 5.59 -5.12 -14.42
N PHE A 58 5.20 -5.55 -13.25
CA PHE A 58 4.46 -4.75 -12.28
C PHE A 58 5.45 -4.14 -11.29
N GLN A 59 5.26 -2.87 -10.99
CA GLN A 59 6.03 -2.17 -9.96
C GLN A 59 5.07 -1.35 -9.11
N ALA A 60 5.34 -1.29 -7.81
CA ALA A 60 4.58 -0.45 -6.89
C ALA A 60 5.41 -0.15 -5.67
N ASN A 61 5.15 0.99 -5.04
CA ASN A 61 5.74 1.34 -3.77
C ASN A 61 4.66 1.22 -2.70
N VAL A 62 4.91 0.39 -1.70
CA VAL A 62 4.02 0.22 -0.56
C VAL A 62 4.59 1.04 0.58
N VAL A 63 3.82 1.99 1.07
CA VAL A 63 4.31 2.96 2.05
C VAL A 63 3.63 2.74 3.39
N ASN A 64 4.42 2.52 4.43
CA ASN A 64 3.93 2.43 5.79
C ASN A 64 3.78 3.86 6.33
N ASN A 65 2.54 4.25 6.58
CA ASN A 65 2.22 5.61 7.05
C ASN A 65 2.19 5.68 8.58
N CYS A 66 2.69 4.66 9.25
CA CYS A 66 2.68 4.59 10.71
C CYS A 66 4.07 4.82 11.27
N SER A 67 4.11 5.12 12.56
CA SER A 67 5.37 5.27 13.28
C SER A 67 5.90 3.95 13.83
N GLY A 68 5.23 2.84 13.57
CA GLY A 68 5.65 1.51 13.97
C GLY A 68 5.67 0.53 12.82
N GLU A 69 6.25 -0.63 13.05
CA GLU A 69 6.30 -1.69 12.07
C GLU A 69 4.90 -2.17 11.73
N LEU A 70 4.69 -2.51 10.46
CA LEU A 70 3.41 -2.98 9.98
C LEU A 70 3.61 -4.30 9.24
N TRP A 71 2.89 -5.33 9.67
CA TRP A 71 2.91 -6.63 9.00
C TRP A 71 1.71 -6.74 8.09
N VAL A 72 1.96 -7.06 6.83
CA VAL A 72 0.92 -7.14 5.82
C VAL A 72 1.08 -8.40 4.98
N GLU A 73 -0.02 -8.74 4.31
CA GLU A 73 0.00 -9.76 3.27
C GLU A 73 -0.43 -9.08 1.98
N TYR A 74 0.17 -9.49 0.88
CA TYR A 74 -0.19 -8.95 -0.43
C TYR A 74 -0.16 -10.05 -1.48
N LYS A 75 -0.87 -9.81 -2.58
CA LYS A 75 -0.82 -10.72 -3.72
C LYS A 75 -1.05 -9.93 -5.01
N VAL A 76 -0.51 -10.48 -6.10
CA VAL A 76 -0.68 -9.91 -7.44
C VAL A 76 -1.48 -10.93 -8.26
N VAL A 77 -2.58 -10.48 -8.84
CA VAL A 77 -3.39 -11.29 -9.73
C VAL A 77 -3.21 -10.74 -11.14
N TRP A 78 -2.66 -11.56 -12.03
CA TRP A 78 -2.46 -11.16 -13.42
C TRP A 78 -3.73 -11.40 -14.21
N VAL A 79 -4.02 -10.50 -15.15
CA VAL A 79 -5.23 -10.62 -15.97
C VAL A 79 -4.85 -10.55 -17.45
N ASN A 80 -5.66 -11.22 -18.26
CA ASN A 80 -5.47 -11.21 -19.70
C ASN A 80 -6.25 -10.09 -20.37
N ALA A 81 -6.23 -10.05 -21.71
CA ALA A 81 -6.87 -8.96 -22.44
C ALA A 81 -8.38 -8.93 -22.25
N GLU A 82 -9.01 -10.05 -21.89
CA GLU A 82 -10.43 -10.11 -21.60
C GLU A 82 -10.75 -9.77 -20.15
N GLY A 83 -9.74 -9.44 -19.35
CA GLY A 83 -9.95 -9.11 -17.94
C GLY A 83 -10.06 -10.33 -17.04
N MET A 84 -9.73 -11.51 -17.54
CA MET A 84 -9.83 -12.73 -16.75
C MET A 84 -8.54 -13.00 -15.99
N ALA A 85 -8.69 -13.48 -14.76
CA ALA A 85 -7.53 -13.80 -13.94
C ALA A 85 -6.79 -15.01 -14.49
N LEU A 86 -5.49 -14.86 -14.64
CA LEU A 86 -4.63 -15.96 -15.08
C LEU A 86 -4.15 -16.80 -13.90
N ASN A 87 -4.15 -16.22 -12.70
CA ASN A 87 -3.76 -16.91 -11.48
C ASN A 87 -4.78 -16.64 -10.38
N PRO A 88 -6.02 -17.13 -10.53
CA PRO A 88 -7.09 -16.82 -9.57
C PRO A 88 -6.79 -17.32 -8.16
N ASN A 89 -5.89 -18.30 -8.02
CA ASN A 89 -5.50 -18.83 -6.72
C ASN A 89 -4.16 -18.28 -6.26
N ALA A 90 -3.87 -17.02 -6.58
CA ALA A 90 -2.64 -16.40 -6.17
C ALA A 90 -2.45 -16.48 -4.66
N VAL A 91 -1.21 -16.75 -4.24
CA VAL A 91 -0.89 -16.94 -2.84
C VAL A 91 -0.60 -15.59 -2.20
N TRP A 92 -1.08 -15.39 -0.98
CA TRP A 92 -0.73 -14.22 -0.20
C TRP A 92 0.69 -14.34 0.31
N GLU A 93 1.48 -13.28 0.15
CA GLU A 93 2.85 -13.21 0.64
C GLU A 93 2.91 -12.25 1.81
N LYS A 94 3.71 -12.60 2.81
CA LYS A 94 3.83 -11.79 4.02
C LYS A 94 5.07 -10.93 3.95
N THR A 95 4.98 -9.73 4.49
CA THR A 95 6.15 -8.88 4.62
C THR A 95 5.94 -7.90 5.76
N ALA A 96 7.06 -7.47 6.36
CA ALA A 96 7.05 -6.42 7.35
C ALA A 96 7.54 -5.14 6.69
N ILE A 97 6.87 -4.05 6.99
CA ILE A 97 7.27 -2.74 6.48
C ILE A 97 7.57 -1.89 7.70
N MET A 98 8.80 -1.43 7.79
CA MET A 98 9.22 -0.64 8.95
C MET A 98 8.54 0.71 8.98
N ALA A 99 8.63 1.39 10.11
CA ALA A 99 8.00 2.70 10.27
C ALA A 99 8.41 3.63 9.14
N HIS A 100 7.41 4.18 8.46
CA HIS A 100 7.60 5.14 7.36
C HIS A 100 8.44 4.61 6.19
N GLU A 101 8.64 3.31 6.13
CA GLU A 101 9.40 2.71 5.04
C GLU A 101 8.60 2.73 3.75
N ILE A 102 9.30 2.93 2.64
CA ILE A 102 8.75 2.76 1.30
C ILE A 102 9.35 1.48 0.75
N LYS A 103 8.53 0.46 0.62
CA LYS A 103 8.98 -0.83 0.13
C LYS A 103 8.62 -0.96 -1.34
N ALA A 104 9.63 -1.05 -2.19
CA ALA A 104 9.41 -1.21 -3.62
C ALA A 104 9.19 -2.68 -3.94
N LEU A 105 8.12 -2.97 -4.67
CA LEU A 105 7.80 -4.32 -5.12
C LEU A 105 7.88 -4.36 -6.63
N GLN A 106 8.39 -5.46 -7.15
CA GLN A 106 8.49 -5.65 -8.59
C GLN A 106 8.29 -7.12 -8.92
N TYR A 107 7.40 -7.38 -9.88
CA TYR A 107 7.09 -8.74 -10.31
C TYR A 107 6.96 -8.77 -11.82
N THR A 108 7.45 -9.86 -12.41
CA THR A 108 7.31 -10.08 -13.83
C THR A 108 6.18 -11.07 -14.07
N ALA A 109 5.36 -10.80 -15.06
CA ALA A 109 4.24 -11.66 -15.39
C ALA A 109 4.74 -13.06 -15.79
N PRO A 110 3.98 -14.09 -15.40
CA PRO A 110 4.40 -15.46 -15.68
C PRO A 110 4.18 -15.88 -17.13
N SER A 111 3.42 -15.13 -17.91
CA SER A 111 3.17 -15.47 -19.29
C SER A 111 2.93 -14.23 -20.12
N ALA A 112 3.05 -14.37 -21.44
CA ALA A 112 2.81 -13.26 -22.37
C ALA A 112 1.32 -12.89 -22.48
N GLU A 113 0.43 -13.73 -21.95
CA GLU A 113 -1.01 -13.43 -21.97
C GLU A 113 -1.38 -12.37 -20.94
N ALA A 114 -0.56 -12.17 -19.92
CA ALA A 114 -0.83 -11.17 -18.89
C ALA A 114 -0.58 -9.79 -19.46
N VAL A 115 -1.61 -8.94 -19.45
CA VAL A 115 -1.50 -7.59 -19.98
C VAL A 115 -1.76 -6.53 -18.91
N ASP A 116 -2.26 -6.95 -17.74
CA ASP A 116 -2.51 -6.06 -16.62
C ASP A 116 -2.53 -6.88 -15.34
N MET A 117 -2.73 -6.21 -14.21
CA MET A 117 -2.71 -6.90 -12.93
C MET A 117 -3.60 -6.18 -11.92
N LEU A 118 -3.93 -6.91 -10.86
CA LEU A 118 -4.64 -6.38 -9.70
C LEU A 118 -3.77 -6.66 -8.49
N PHE A 119 -3.61 -5.67 -7.65
CA PHE A 119 -2.77 -5.78 -6.46
C PHE A 119 -3.64 -5.66 -5.22
N TYR A 120 -3.53 -6.64 -4.33
CA TYR A 120 -4.29 -6.67 -3.08
C TYR A 120 -3.34 -6.66 -1.90
N VAL A 121 -3.65 -5.86 -0.90
CA VAL A 121 -2.87 -5.84 0.33
C VAL A 121 -3.82 -5.78 1.53
N ARG A 122 -3.48 -6.51 2.57
CA ARG A 122 -4.28 -6.55 3.79
C ARG A 122 -3.35 -6.68 5.00
N ARG A 123 -3.87 -6.32 6.16
CA ARG A 123 -3.10 -6.48 7.39
C ARG A 123 -2.99 -7.97 7.72
N LEU A 124 -1.80 -8.38 8.14
CA LEU A 124 -1.60 -9.74 8.60
C LEU A 124 -2.33 -9.92 9.93
N VAL A 125 -3.22 -10.89 9.98
CA VAL A 125 -3.97 -11.19 11.18
C VAL A 125 -3.32 -12.42 11.81
N GLN A 126 -2.97 -12.31 13.09
CA GLN A 126 -2.33 -13.40 13.79
C GLN A 126 -3.25 -14.08 14.79
#